data_342c31075a3c590b1f1bf13761969756
#
_entry.id   342c31075a3c590b1f1bf13761969756
#
_cell.length_a   1.000
_cell.length_b   1.000
_cell.length_c   1.000
_cell.angle_alpha   90.00
_cell.angle_beta   90.00
_cell.angle_gamma   90.00
#
_symmetry.space_group_name_H-M   'P 1'
#
loop_
_entity.id
_entity.type
_entity.pdbx_description
1 polymer ?
#
loop_
_entity_poly.entity_id
_entity_poly.type
_entity_poly.pdbx_seq_one_letter_code
_entity_poly.pdbx_strand_id
1 'polypeptide(L)'
;MVDVLWEDNHLLVINKPAGLAVQGDLTGDIHLLDLAERYIAEKYNKPGKAYVGLVHRLDRPVSGVVIMAKTSKALTRMNEIFRDKKNTKIYHAITTKALPGEEGTLTHHLLKNSETKRAHAYNSHKPGTKPGVLHYKLLKNFAGRSLYEITLETGRFHQI
;
A
#
# COMPACT_ATOMS: atom_id res chain seq x y z
N MET A 1 11.13 10.86 -12.75
CA MET A 1 11.31 11.70 -11.55
C MET A 1 10.30 11.22 -10.50
N VAL A 2 10.66 11.15 -9.22
CA VAL A 2 9.74 10.78 -8.14
C VAL A 2 8.99 12.03 -7.65
N ASP A 3 7.70 11.88 -7.35
CA ASP A 3 6.86 12.93 -6.76
C ASP A 3 7.01 12.85 -5.23
N VAL A 4 7.92 13.67 -4.67
CA VAL A 4 8.25 13.68 -3.24
C VAL A 4 7.30 14.60 -2.50
N LEU A 5 6.49 14.03 -1.59
CA LEU A 5 5.56 14.77 -0.73
C LEU A 5 6.25 15.34 0.50
N TRP A 6 7.21 14.61 1.06
CA TRP A 6 7.95 15.02 2.24
C TRP A 6 9.25 14.24 2.38
N GLU A 7 10.28 14.85 2.96
CA GLU A 7 11.56 14.23 3.20
C GLU A 7 12.28 14.89 4.40
N ASP A 8 12.90 14.05 5.22
CA ASP A 8 13.85 14.47 6.25
C ASP A 8 15.13 13.61 6.21
N ASN A 9 15.91 13.61 7.32
CA ASN A 9 17.13 12.81 7.42
C ASN A 9 16.85 11.29 7.50
N HIS A 10 15.63 10.87 7.83
CA HIS A 10 15.28 9.51 8.17
C HIS A 10 14.26 8.87 7.22
N LEU A 11 13.33 9.65 6.69
CA LEU A 11 12.21 9.18 5.89
C LEU A 11 12.13 9.93 4.56
N LEU A 12 11.55 9.24 3.58
CA LEU A 12 11.17 9.75 2.28
C LEU A 12 9.72 9.34 2.01
N VAL A 13 8.84 10.31 1.77
CA VAL A 13 7.42 10.10 1.49
C VAL A 13 7.15 10.47 0.04
N ILE A 14 6.63 9.53 -0.73
CA ILE A 14 6.45 9.64 -2.17
C ILE A 14 4.97 9.44 -2.53
N ASN A 15 4.46 10.24 -3.44
CA ASN A 15 3.21 9.97 -4.13
C ASN A 15 3.47 8.99 -5.27
N LYS A 16 3.13 7.73 -5.08
CA LYS A 16 3.31 6.70 -6.11
C LYS A 16 2.22 6.82 -7.17
N PRO A 17 2.55 6.92 -8.45
CA PRO A 17 1.55 6.84 -9.51
C PRO A 17 0.96 5.43 -9.63
N ALA A 18 -0.25 5.33 -10.16
CA ALA A 18 -0.82 4.06 -10.59
C ALA A 18 0.02 3.43 -11.71
N GLY A 19 0.06 2.10 -11.78
CA GLY A 19 0.82 1.35 -12.79
C GLY A 19 2.29 1.09 -12.44
N LEU A 20 2.88 1.82 -11.49
CA LEU A 20 4.26 1.60 -11.02
C LEU A 20 4.29 0.60 -9.86
N ALA A 21 5.12 -0.44 -9.95
CA ALA A 21 5.38 -1.34 -8.84
C ALA A 21 6.23 -0.64 -7.76
N VAL A 22 6.05 -1.01 -6.48
CA VAL A 22 6.89 -0.45 -5.40
C VAL A 22 8.28 -1.09 -5.36
N GLN A 23 8.36 -2.39 -5.60
CA GLN A 23 9.61 -3.16 -5.64
C GLN A 23 9.63 -4.05 -6.88
N GLY A 24 10.81 -4.54 -7.24
CA GLY A 24 11.00 -5.44 -8.37
C GLY A 24 10.13 -6.69 -8.32
N ASP A 25 9.67 -7.10 -9.48
CA ASP A 25 8.99 -8.35 -9.74
C ASP A 25 9.68 -9.12 -10.89
N LEU A 26 9.06 -10.19 -11.37
CA LEU A 26 9.60 -11.01 -12.45
C LEU A 26 9.64 -10.31 -13.82
N THR A 27 9.05 -9.12 -13.96
CA THR A 27 9.03 -8.39 -15.25
C THR A 27 10.33 -7.67 -15.54
N GLY A 28 11.13 -7.38 -14.50
CA GLY A 28 12.36 -6.58 -14.64
C GLY A 28 12.11 -5.09 -14.89
N ASP A 29 10.86 -4.64 -14.80
CA ASP A 29 10.51 -3.23 -14.98
C ASP A 29 11.14 -2.37 -13.87
N ILE A 30 11.43 -1.10 -14.20
CA ILE A 30 11.82 -0.09 -13.20
C ILE A 30 10.69 0.04 -12.18
N HIS A 31 11.05 0.07 -10.90
CA HIS A 31 10.09 0.19 -9.80
C HIS A 31 10.40 1.40 -8.90
N LEU A 32 9.45 1.73 -8.02
CA LEU A 32 9.55 2.93 -7.19
C LEU A 32 10.80 2.95 -6.31
N LEU A 33 11.23 1.80 -5.80
CA LEU A 33 12.45 1.70 -4.98
C LEU A 33 13.69 2.11 -5.75
N ASP A 34 13.87 1.65 -7.02
CA ASP A 34 15.00 2.08 -7.87
C ASP A 34 14.99 3.59 -8.10
N LEU A 35 13.81 4.16 -8.36
CA LEU A 35 13.66 5.59 -8.56
C LEU A 35 13.99 6.38 -7.30
N ALA A 36 13.60 5.89 -6.13
CA ALA A 36 13.91 6.50 -4.85
C ALA A 36 15.41 6.42 -4.53
N GLU A 37 16.05 5.27 -4.77
CA GLU A 37 17.51 5.09 -4.60
C GLU A 37 18.30 6.06 -5.48
N ARG A 38 17.90 6.20 -6.76
CA ARG A 38 18.52 7.17 -7.70
C ARG A 38 18.31 8.61 -7.23
N TYR A 39 17.08 8.97 -6.85
CA TYR A 39 16.77 10.31 -6.35
C TYR A 39 17.65 10.69 -5.15
N ILE A 40 17.79 9.79 -4.16
CA ILE A 40 18.64 10.04 -2.99
C ILE A 40 20.13 10.10 -3.37
N ALA A 41 20.60 9.24 -4.27
CA ALA A 41 21.98 9.26 -4.74
C ALA A 41 22.34 10.57 -5.44
N GLU A 42 21.49 11.01 -6.38
CA GLU A 42 21.66 12.27 -7.10
C GLU A 42 21.60 13.49 -6.18
N LYS A 43 20.54 13.59 -5.34
CA LYS A 43 20.35 14.73 -4.44
C LYS A 43 21.50 14.96 -3.45
N TYR A 44 22.11 13.88 -2.98
CA TYR A 44 23.17 13.93 -1.97
C TYR A 44 24.57 13.60 -2.52
N ASN A 45 24.73 13.59 -3.86
CA ASN A 45 25.99 13.30 -4.56
C ASN A 45 26.67 12.01 -4.05
N LYS A 46 25.88 10.95 -3.79
CA LYS A 46 26.41 9.68 -3.31
C LYS A 46 26.96 8.85 -4.47
N PRO A 47 28.15 8.27 -4.34
CA PRO A 47 28.66 7.35 -5.33
C PRO A 47 27.84 6.05 -5.30
N GLY A 48 27.27 5.63 -6.45
CA GLY A 48 26.50 4.40 -6.58
C GLY A 48 25.08 4.47 -6.05
N LYS A 49 24.52 3.34 -5.64
CA LYS A 49 23.16 3.24 -5.10
C LYS A 49 23.09 3.76 -3.67
N ALA A 50 22.10 4.61 -3.41
CA ALA A 50 21.79 5.03 -2.05
C ALA A 50 20.95 3.95 -1.35
N TYR A 51 21.08 3.85 -0.03
CA TYR A 51 20.21 2.98 0.76
C TYR A 51 18.82 3.60 0.89
N VAL A 52 17.79 2.80 0.50
CA VAL A 52 16.38 3.10 0.75
C VAL A 52 15.67 1.82 1.20
N GLY A 53 15.09 1.84 2.41
CA GLY A 53 14.37 0.71 2.98
C GLY A 53 12.87 0.81 2.78
N LEU A 54 12.23 -0.29 2.36
CA LEU A 54 10.78 -0.38 2.21
C LEU A 54 10.09 -0.61 3.55
N VAL A 55 9.26 0.34 3.97
CA VAL A 55 8.42 0.24 5.17
C VAL A 55 7.13 -0.53 4.87
N HIS A 56 6.47 -0.21 3.77
CA HIS A 56 5.25 -0.85 3.29
C HIS A 56 5.14 -0.77 1.77
N ARG A 57 4.06 -1.33 1.22
CA ARG A 57 3.84 -1.36 -0.23
C ARG A 57 2.41 -0.99 -0.56
N LEU A 58 2.22 -0.44 -1.76
CA LEU A 58 0.97 -0.38 -2.49
C LEU A 58 1.05 -1.32 -3.70
N ASP A 59 -0.07 -1.90 -4.07
CA ASP A 59 -0.15 -2.73 -5.28
C ASP A 59 0.10 -1.89 -6.54
N ARG A 60 0.54 -2.53 -7.63
CA ARG A 60 0.93 -1.85 -8.87
C ARG A 60 -0.16 -0.88 -9.40
N PRO A 61 -1.45 -1.26 -9.49
CA PRO A 61 -2.50 -0.38 -10.02
C PRO A 61 -2.92 0.74 -9.06
N VAL A 62 -2.51 0.69 -7.79
CA VAL A 62 -2.90 1.65 -6.76
C VAL A 62 -1.96 2.84 -6.76
N SER A 63 -2.49 4.06 -6.74
CA SER A 63 -1.75 5.30 -6.50
C SER A 63 -1.84 5.72 -5.03
N GLY A 64 -0.91 6.55 -4.57
CA GLY A 64 -0.95 7.17 -3.25
C GLY A 64 0.36 7.15 -2.49
N VAL A 65 0.29 7.42 -1.20
CA VAL A 65 1.43 7.66 -0.33
C VAL A 65 2.20 6.37 -0.05
N VAL A 66 3.51 6.41 -0.31
CA VAL A 66 4.47 5.37 0.09
C VAL A 66 5.56 5.99 0.95
N ILE A 67 5.77 5.41 2.14
CA ILE A 67 6.80 5.81 3.08
C ILE A 67 7.99 4.86 2.93
N MET A 68 9.18 5.44 2.78
CA MET A 68 10.45 4.72 2.70
C MET A 68 11.41 5.25 3.76
N ALA A 69 12.31 4.41 4.24
CA ALA A 69 13.31 4.76 5.23
C ALA A 69 14.66 5.04 4.54
N LYS A 70 15.30 6.17 4.89
CA LYS A 70 16.63 6.56 4.40
C LYS A 70 17.77 5.94 5.22
N THR A 71 17.44 5.29 6.36
CA THR A 71 18.41 4.61 7.24
C THR A 71 17.83 3.28 7.75
N SER A 72 18.70 2.31 8.07
CA SER A 72 18.29 1.03 8.67
C SER A 72 17.60 1.21 10.02
N LYS A 73 18.05 2.17 10.83
CA LYS A 73 17.43 2.50 12.13
C LYS A 73 16.00 3.03 11.96
N ALA A 74 15.78 3.91 10.97
CA ALA A 74 14.43 4.39 10.64
C ALA A 74 13.54 3.26 10.13
N LEU A 75 14.08 2.36 9.28
CA LEU A 75 13.35 1.19 8.80
C LEU A 75 12.87 0.30 9.95
N THR A 76 13.76 -0.02 10.90
CA THR A 76 13.41 -0.83 12.08
C THR A 76 12.26 -0.20 12.88
N ARG A 77 12.37 1.10 13.20
CA ARG A 77 11.34 1.84 13.95
C ARG A 77 10.00 1.89 13.20
N MET A 78 10.04 2.16 11.90
CA MET A 78 8.82 2.19 11.09
C MET A 78 8.17 0.81 10.99
N ASN A 79 8.96 -0.26 10.83
CA ASN A 79 8.45 -1.63 10.84
C ASN A 79 7.77 -1.99 12.17
N GLU A 80 8.27 -1.51 13.30
CA GLU A 80 7.63 -1.66 14.60
C GLU A 80 6.28 -0.95 14.66
N ILE A 81 6.21 0.31 14.21
CA ILE A 81 4.96 1.09 14.14
C ILE A 81 3.90 0.35 13.30
N PHE A 82 4.30 -0.18 12.13
CA PHE A 82 3.38 -0.90 11.24
C PHE A 82 2.97 -2.27 11.79
N ARG A 83 3.90 -3.02 12.41
CA ARG A 83 3.62 -4.30 13.06
C ARG A 83 2.66 -4.13 14.23
N ASP A 84 2.90 -3.12 15.06
CA ASP A 84 2.11 -2.84 16.26
C ASP A 84 0.81 -2.11 15.95
N LYS A 85 0.51 -1.89 14.65
CA LYS A 85 -0.69 -1.19 14.17
C LYS A 85 -0.89 0.21 14.79
N LYS A 86 0.21 0.92 15.05
CA LYS A 86 0.21 2.30 15.58
C LYS A 86 0.01 3.35 14.48
N ASN A 87 -0.31 2.91 13.27
CA ASN A 87 -0.59 3.76 12.11
C ASN A 87 -2.00 3.48 11.58
N THR A 88 -2.65 4.51 11.08
CA THR A 88 -3.92 4.39 10.36
C THR A 88 -3.66 4.34 8.86
N LYS A 89 -4.31 3.40 8.16
CA LYS A 89 -4.24 3.25 6.70
C LYS A 89 -5.58 3.58 6.09
N ILE A 90 -5.65 4.69 5.38
CA ILE A 90 -6.85 5.18 4.73
C ILE A 90 -6.66 5.11 3.22
N TYR A 91 -7.66 4.58 2.53
CA TYR A 91 -7.70 4.46 1.08
C TYR A 91 -9.01 5.02 0.55
N HIS A 92 -9.01 5.43 -0.71
CA HIS A 92 -10.22 5.69 -1.46
C HIS A 92 -10.45 4.56 -2.46
N ALA A 93 -11.67 4.04 -2.51
CA ALA A 93 -12.05 2.99 -3.46
C ALA A 93 -13.33 3.36 -4.21
N ILE A 94 -13.32 3.13 -5.52
CA ILE A 94 -14.52 3.31 -6.36
C ILE A 94 -15.09 1.93 -6.65
N THR A 95 -16.39 1.75 -6.37
CA THR A 95 -17.10 0.51 -6.63
C THR A 95 -18.21 0.72 -7.66
N THR A 96 -18.52 -0.32 -8.42
CA THR A 96 -19.66 -0.34 -9.35
C THR A 96 -20.95 -0.82 -8.69
N LYS A 97 -20.86 -1.40 -7.49
CA LYS A 97 -22.00 -1.80 -6.66
C LYS A 97 -21.90 -1.10 -5.32
N ALA A 98 -23.03 -0.60 -4.82
CA ALA A 98 -23.07 -0.04 -3.48
C ALA A 98 -22.81 -1.11 -2.42
N LEU A 99 -22.10 -0.73 -1.37
CA LEU A 99 -21.96 -1.55 -0.17
C LEU A 99 -23.23 -1.40 0.71
N PRO A 100 -23.50 -2.32 1.64
CA PRO A 100 -24.65 -2.21 2.53
C PRO A 100 -24.54 -0.97 3.44
N GLY A 101 -25.45 -0.01 3.26
CA GLY A 101 -25.45 1.23 4.04
C GLY A 101 -24.35 2.23 3.63
N GLU A 102 -24.32 3.37 4.32
CA GLU A 102 -23.35 4.43 4.07
C GLU A 102 -22.02 4.18 4.78
N GLU A 103 -22.02 3.42 5.85
CA GLU A 103 -20.82 3.01 6.57
C GLU A 103 -20.98 1.59 7.13
N GLY A 104 -19.87 0.92 7.38
CA GLY A 104 -19.88 -0.43 7.94
C GLY A 104 -18.52 -1.07 8.02
N THR A 105 -18.52 -2.34 8.41
CA THR A 105 -17.33 -3.17 8.52
C THR A 105 -17.49 -4.41 7.66
N LEU A 106 -16.45 -4.71 6.87
CA LEU A 106 -16.35 -5.98 6.13
C LEU A 106 -15.30 -6.85 6.78
N THR A 107 -15.72 -8.07 7.13
CA THR A 107 -14.85 -9.11 7.68
C THR A 107 -14.90 -10.32 6.77
N HIS A 108 -13.76 -10.71 6.21
CA HIS A 108 -13.64 -11.86 5.32
C HIS A 108 -12.40 -12.68 5.67
N HIS A 109 -12.38 -13.93 5.22
CA HIS A 109 -11.22 -14.79 5.25
C HIS A 109 -10.56 -14.81 3.87
N LEU A 110 -9.36 -14.24 3.76
CA LEU A 110 -8.67 -14.02 2.48
C LEU A 110 -7.65 -15.13 2.22
N LEU A 111 -7.70 -15.71 1.03
CA LEU A 111 -6.73 -16.69 0.53
C LEU A 111 -6.00 -16.10 -0.68
N LYS A 112 -4.67 -16.00 -0.58
CA LYS A 112 -3.83 -15.62 -1.73
C LYS A 112 -3.68 -16.84 -2.65
N ASN A 113 -4.05 -16.70 -3.92
CA ASN A 113 -3.68 -17.63 -4.97
C ASN A 113 -2.38 -17.13 -5.63
N SER A 114 -1.31 -17.90 -5.49
CA SER A 114 0.02 -17.53 -6.01
C SER A 114 0.13 -17.68 -7.52
N GLU A 115 -0.63 -18.60 -8.14
CA GLU A 115 -0.61 -18.85 -9.57
C GLU A 115 -1.34 -17.73 -10.33
N THR A 116 -2.56 -17.41 -9.89
CA THR A 116 -3.38 -16.34 -10.53
C THR A 116 -3.02 -14.94 -10.02
N LYS A 117 -2.15 -14.83 -9.01
CA LYS A 117 -1.80 -13.55 -8.32
C LYS A 117 -3.05 -12.76 -7.86
N ARG A 118 -4.10 -13.48 -7.42
CA ARG A 118 -5.34 -12.89 -6.90
C ARG A 118 -5.60 -13.33 -5.47
N ALA A 119 -6.39 -12.52 -4.73
CA ALA A 119 -6.97 -12.93 -3.45
C ALA A 119 -8.42 -13.38 -3.66
N HIS A 120 -8.81 -14.42 -2.95
CA HIS A 120 -10.19 -14.88 -2.85
C HIS A 120 -10.72 -14.59 -1.45
N ALA A 121 -11.91 -13.99 -1.36
CA ALA A 121 -12.59 -13.70 -0.11
C ALA A 121 -13.66 -14.78 0.19
N TYR A 122 -13.70 -15.24 1.44
CA TYR A 122 -14.67 -16.19 1.95
C TYR A 122 -15.33 -15.62 3.20
N ASN A 123 -16.63 -15.91 3.38
CA ASN A 123 -17.39 -15.48 4.56
C ASN A 123 -17.06 -16.32 5.82
N SER A 124 -16.45 -17.50 5.65
CA SER A 124 -16.05 -18.37 6.73
C SER A 124 -14.60 -18.81 6.59
N HIS A 125 -13.99 -19.23 7.70
CA HIS A 125 -12.63 -19.74 7.72
C HIS A 125 -12.49 -20.97 6.81
N LYS A 126 -11.41 -20.99 6.02
CA LYS A 126 -10.94 -22.16 5.25
C LYS A 126 -9.45 -22.36 5.51
N PRO A 127 -8.92 -23.59 5.34
CA PRO A 127 -7.49 -23.84 5.48
C PRO A 127 -6.66 -22.85 4.63
N GLY A 128 -5.63 -22.24 5.23
CA GLY A 128 -4.75 -21.28 4.56
C GLY A 128 -5.28 -19.85 4.45
N THR A 129 -6.55 -19.59 4.82
CA THR A 129 -7.09 -18.23 4.84
C THR A 129 -6.58 -17.42 6.03
N LYS A 130 -6.53 -16.10 5.85
CA LYS A 130 -6.20 -15.14 6.92
C LYS A 130 -7.34 -14.13 7.08
N PRO A 131 -7.69 -13.71 8.30
CA PRO A 131 -8.74 -12.70 8.50
C PRO A 131 -8.31 -11.36 7.91
N GLY A 132 -9.24 -10.73 7.20
CA GLY A 132 -9.14 -9.38 6.66
C GLY A 132 -10.31 -8.56 7.16
N VAL A 133 -10.03 -7.43 7.82
CA VAL A 133 -11.04 -6.51 8.38
C VAL A 133 -10.77 -5.12 7.84
N LEU A 134 -11.82 -4.49 7.34
CA LEU A 134 -11.81 -3.08 6.92
C LEU A 134 -13.12 -2.40 7.31
N HIS A 135 -13.04 -1.10 7.54
CA HIS A 135 -14.18 -0.22 7.71
C HIS A 135 -14.34 0.62 6.46
N TYR A 136 -15.57 0.92 6.09
CA TYR A 136 -15.86 1.78 4.94
C TYR A 136 -16.85 2.87 5.32
N LYS A 137 -16.74 4.01 4.63
CA LYS A 137 -17.67 5.12 4.71
C LYS A 137 -17.90 5.67 3.30
N LEU A 138 -19.16 5.80 2.91
CA LEU A 138 -19.55 6.39 1.64
C LEU A 138 -19.21 7.88 1.65
N LEU A 139 -18.43 8.32 0.67
CA LEU A 139 -18.12 9.73 0.48
C LEU A 139 -19.02 10.37 -0.58
N LYS A 140 -19.30 9.64 -1.67
CA LYS A 140 -20.07 10.18 -2.79
C LYS A 140 -20.58 9.08 -3.72
N ASN A 141 -21.78 9.29 -4.26
CA ASN A 141 -22.33 8.55 -5.40
C ASN A 141 -22.24 9.40 -6.67
N PHE A 142 -21.82 8.80 -7.79
CA PHE A 142 -21.75 9.46 -9.09
C PHE A 142 -21.78 8.46 -10.24
N ALA A 143 -22.58 8.76 -11.27
CA ALA A 143 -22.62 8.00 -12.52
C ALA A 143 -22.70 6.46 -12.35
N GLY A 144 -23.56 5.96 -11.43
CA GLY A 144 -23.71 4.54 -11.15
C GLY A 144 -22.54 3.89 -10.39
N ARG A 145 -21.67 4.69 -9.79
CA ARG A 145 -20.53 4.28 -8.97
C ARG A 145 -20.59 4.93 -7.60
N SER A 146 -19.90 4.33 -6.64
CA SER A 146 -19.79 4.86 -5.28
C SER A 146 -18.30 5.00 -4.91
N LEU A 147 -17.95 6.15 -4.34
CA LEU A 147 -16.63 6.41 -3.74
C LEU A 147 -16.72 6.18 -2.25
N TYR A 148 -15.86 5.33 -1.73
CA TYR A 148 -15.74 5.04 -0.31
C TYR A 148 -14.36 5.43 0.23
N GLU A 149 -14.34 5.94 1.45
CA GLU A 149 -13.18 5.93 2.31
C GLU A 149 -13.08 4.55 2.98
N ILE A 150 -11.90 3.95 2.93
CA ILE A 150 -11.64 2.62 3.48
C ILE A 150 -10.55 2.74 4.54
N THR A 151 -10.85 2.35 5.78
CA THR A 151 -9.86 2.24 6.85
C THR A 151 -9.52 0.77 7.09
N LEU A 152 -8.24 0.41 6.99
CA LEU A 152 -7.78 -0.97 7.15
C LEU A 152 -7.35 -1.27 8.59
N GLU A 153 -7.97 -2.26 9.23
CA GLU A 153 -7.42 -2.90 10.44
C GLU A 153 -6.33 -3.92 10.12
N THR A 154 -6.45 -4.58 8.96
CA THR A 154 -5.50 -5.56 8.48
C THR A 154 -4.95 -5.14 7.11
N GLY A 155 -3.78 -5.64 6.74
CA GLY A 155 -3.17 -5.38 5.42
C GLY A 155 -2.90 -6.71 4.72
N ARG A 156 -3.93 -7.34 4.16
CA ARG A 156 -3.77 -8.58 3.40
C ARG A 156 -3.55 -8.28 1.93
N PHE A 157 -2.94 -9.23 1.23
CA PHE A 157 -2.72 -9.15 -0.21
C PHE A 157 -4.05 -8.95 -0.94
N HIS A 158 -4.16 -7.89 -1.75
CA HIS A 158 -5.35 -7.48 -2.51
C HIS A 158 -6.63 -7.43 -1.65
N GLN A 159 -6.54 -6.87 -0.42
CA GLN A 159 -7.66 -6.87 0.52
C GLN A 159 -8.80 -5.94 0.08
N ILE A 160 -8.48 -4.81 -0.54
CA ILE A 160 -9.45 -3.87 -1.12
C ILE A 160 -9.76 -4.29 -2.54
#